data_435b5c493d069af26aa4c7ff9d1f069c
#
_entry.id   435b5c493d069af26aa4c7ff9d1f069c
#
_cell.length_a   1.000
_cell.length_b   1.000
_cell.length_c   1.000
_cell.angle_alpha   90.00
_cell.angle_beta   90.00
_cell.angle_gamma   90.00
#
_symmetry.space_group_name_H-M   'P 1'
#
loop_
_entity.id
_entity.type
_entity.pdbx_description
1 polymer ?
#
loop_
_entity_poly.entity_id
_entity_poly.type
_entity_poly.pdbx_seq_one_letter_code
_entity_poly.pdbx_strand_id
1 'polypeptide(L)'
;MQEEFREDTRLCMAVEFTDSLVQAEFFEEKESKGKRTHEIDYADRKETKNHLKRLIYGILSGYMGQDLPWGSLTGIRPVKIVMQLLEEGKTNAEAAAFMRDMYMASREKAALSVMIANRERYVLRNIDYEDGYSLYIGIPFCPSTCLYCSFTSYPLSLWEKRMDEYLEALFQELDEA
;
A
#
# COMPACT_ATOMS: atom_id res chain seq x y z
N MET A 1 7.39 19.85 18.90
CA MET A 1 6.73 20.95 18.16
C MET A 1 5.24 20.78 18.46
N GLN A 2 4.70 21.58 19.35
CA GLN A 2 3.26 21.61 19.61
C GLN A 2 2.64 22.47 18.52
N GLU A 3 1.94 21.89 17.57
CA GLU A 3 1.06 22.67 16.71
C GLU A 3 -0.21 22.95 17.49
N GLU A 4 -0.47 24.21 17.75
CA GLU A 4 -1.70 24.68 18.37
C GLU A 4 -2.88 24.38 17.43
N PHE A 5 -4.02 23.98 18.01
CA PHE A 5 -5.29 23.83 17.29
C PHE A 5 -5.61 25.13 16.56
N ARG A 6 -5.78 25.09 15.24
CA ARG A 6 -6.30 26.25 14.52
C ARG A 6 -7.75 26.50 14.98
N GLU A 7 -8.10 27.75 15.21
CA GLU A 7 -9.40 28.13 15.81
C GLU A 7 -10.63 27.65 15.00
N ASP A 8 -10.46 27.41 13.71
CA ASP A 8 -11.49 26.99 12.76
C ASP A 8 -11.53 25.47 12.49
N THR A 9 -10.68 24.68 13.19
CA THR A 9 -10.60 23.24 12.95
C THR A 9 -11.73 22.49 13.65
N ARG A 10 -12.65 21.92 12.88
CA ARG A 10 -13.75 21.11 13.42
C ARG A 10 -13.27 19.72 13.89
N LEU A 11 -12.39 19.07 13.12
CA LEU A 11 -11.88 17.74 13.39
C LEU A 11 -10.36 17.78 13.55
N CYS A 12 -9.82 17.17 14.59
CA CYS A 12 -8.37 17.13 14.84
C CYS A 12 -7.95 15.77 15.40
N MET A 13 -6.79 15.30 14.94
CA MET A 13 -6.10 14.14 15.51
C MET A 13 -4.80 14.62 16.16
N ALA A 14 -4.71 14.55 17.46
CA ALA A 14 -3.48 14.80 18.22
C ALA A 14 -2.70 13.49 18.38
N VAL A 15 -1.41 13.53 18.09
CA VAL A 15 -0.50 12.40 18.31
C VAL A 15 0.66 12.86 19.16
N GLU A 16 0.87 12.19 20.27
CA GLU A 16 1.95 12.46 21.21
C GLU A 16 2.86 11.24 21.33
N PHE A 17 4.17 11.48 21.31
CA PHE A 17 5.19 10.47 21.53
C PHE A 17 5.92 10.79 22.83
N THR A 18 6.03 9.79 23.70
CA THR A 18 6.88 9.82 24.89
C THR A 18 8.04 8.83 24.74
N ASP A 19 8.87 8.64 25.76
CA ASP A 19 10.04 7.75 25.69
C ASP A 19 9.70 6.28 25.37
N SER A 20 8.47 5.83 25.69
CA SER A 20 8.06 4.44 25.51
C SER A 20 6.64 4.27 24.98
N LEU A 21 5.90 5.36 24.76
CA LEU A 21 4.50 5.30 24.39
C LEU A 21 4.20 6.21 23.21
N VAL A 22 3.26 5.79 22.37
CA VAL A 22 2.55 6.66 21.44
C VAL A 22 1.09 6.74 21.84
N GLN A 23 0.57 7.96 21.87
CA GLN A 23 -0.82 8.26 22.17
C GLN A 23 -1.44 8.96 20.98
N ALA A 24 -2.66 8.56 20.59
CA ALA A 24 -3.47 9.25 19.61
C ALA A 24 -4.82 9.61 20.25
N GLU A 25 -5.28 10.84 20.01
CA GLU A 25 -6.54 11.34 20.51
C GLU A 25 -7.27 12.14 19.42
N PHE A 26 -8.53 11.83 19.21
CA PHE A 26 -9.36 12.44 18.18
C PHE A 26 -10.38 13.39 18.81
N PHE A 27 -10.48 14.58 18.25
CA PHE A 27 -11.33 15.65 18.73
C PHE A 27 -12.31 16.09 17.64
N GLU A 28 -13.55 16.34 18.02
CA GLU A 28 -14.55 17.05 17.26
C GLU A 28 -14.99 18.28 18.08
N GLU A 29 -14.90 19.47 17.50
CA GLU A 29 -15.27 20.75 18.14
C GLU A 29 -14.58 20.91 19.53
N LYS A 30 -13.31 20.50 19.63
CA LYS A 30 -12.48 20.49 20.85
C LYS A 30 -12.90 19.49 21.93
N GLU A 31 -13.93 18.66 21.67
CA GLU A 31 -14.34 17.57 22.55
C GLU A 31 -13.64 16.26 22.15
N SER A 32 -13.03 15.56 23.12
CA SER A 32 -12.40 14.26 22.87
C SER A 32 -13.45 13.20 22.51
N LYS A 33 -13.33 12.59 21.35
CA LYS A 33 -14.21 11.51 20.85
C LYS A 33 -13.59 10.13 20.92
N GLY A 34 -12.29 10.07 21.20
CA GLY A 34 -11.61 8.80 21.39
C GLY A 34 -10.11 8.99 21.61
N LYS A 35 -9.57 8.17 22.50
CA LYS A 35 -8.16 8.18 22.89
C LYS A 35 -7.65 6.76 22.97
N ARG A 36 -6.46 6.51 22.43
CA ARG A 36 -5.77 5.22 22.53
C ARG A 36 -4.28 5.45 22.72
N THR A 37 -3.65 4.52 23.43
CA THR A 37 -2.22 4.54 23.74
C THR A 37 -1.63 3.16 23.43
N HIS A 38 -0.37 3.13 23.02
CA HIS A 38 0.37 1.90 22.78
C HIS A 38 1.83 2.06 23.19
N GLU A 39 2.40 1.00 23.77
CA GLU A 39 3.84 0.95 24.03
C GLU A 39 4.59 0.77 22.71
N ILE A 40 5.70 1.48 22.55
CA ILE A 40 6.51 1.45 21.34
C ILE A 40 7.98 1.23 21.67
N ASP A 41 8.65 0.51 20.80
CA ASP A 41 10.10 0.43 20.75
C ASP A 41 10.61 1.28 19.56
N TYR A 42 11.33 2.33 19.84
CA TYR A 42 11.91 3.21 18.81
C TYR A 42 12.98 2.53 17.95
N ALA A 43 13.53 1.41 18.40
CA ALA A 43 14.48 0.62 17.61
C ALA A 43 13.78 0.01 16.37
N ASP A 44 12.49 -0.35 16.46
CA ASP A 44 11.67 -0.79 15.34
C ASP A 44 10.75 0.33 14.82
N ARG A 45 11.31 1.15 13.93
CA ARG A 45 10.58 2.24 13.28
C ARG A 45 9.39 1.76 12.43
N LYS A 46 9.49 0.55 11.84
CA LYS A 46 8.41 -0.01 11.01
C LYS A 46 7.23 -0.42 11.88
N GLU A 47 7.51 -1.08 12.98
CA GLU A 47 6.47 -1.51 13.91
C GLU A 47 5.82 -0.32 14.61
N THR A 48 6.60 0.66 15.08
CA THR A 48 6.09 1.93 15.62
C THR A 48 5.09 2.61 14.67
N LYS A 49 5.42 2.68 13.37
CA LYS A 49 4.49 3.21 12.35
C LYS A 49 3.21 2.39 12.23
N ASN A 50 3.31 1.07 12.27
CA ASN A 50 2.15 0.19 12.19
C ASN A 50 1.25 0.35 13.42
N HIS A 51 1.82 0.44 14.62
CA HIS A 51 1.07 0.69 15.84
C HIS A 51 0.33 2.03 15.77
N LEU A 52 0.99 3.11 15.36
CA LEU A 52 0.33 4.40 15.19
C LEU A 52 -0.85 4.33 14.22
N LYS A 53 -0.67 3.68 13.05
CA LYS A 53 -1.76 3.49 12.08
C LYS A 53 -2.93 2.72 12.69
N ARG A 54 -2.68 1.69 13.47
CA ARG A 54 -3.71 0.90 14.15
C ARG A 54 -4.45 1.71 15.20
N LEU A 55 -3.74 2.56 15.96
CA LEU A 55 -4.37 3.47 16.94
C LEU A 55 -5.32 4.43 16.24
N ILE A 56 -4.84 5.14 15.23
CA ILE A 56 -5.63 6.10 14.46
C ILE A 56 -6.82 5.41 13.80
N TYR A 57 -6.59 4.28 13.12
CA TYR A 57 -7.67 3.51 12.49
C TYR A 57 -8.73 3.09 13.50
N GLY A 58 -8.32 2.53 14.64
CA GLY A 58 -9.26 2.05 15.64
C GLY A 58 -10.05 3.17 16.35
N ILE A 59 -9.51 4.40 16.42
CA ILE A 59 -10.25 5.57 16.91
C ILE A 59 -11.28 5.99 15.85
N LEU A 60 -10.84 6.14 14.60
CA LEU A 60 -11.70 6.65 13.53
C LEU A 60 -12.80 5.64 13.13
N SER A 61 -12.50 4.34 13.06
CA SER A 61 -13.53 3.32 12.80
C SER A 61 -14.57 3.28 13.92
N GLY A 62 -14.14 3.41 15.17
CA GLY A 62 -15.06 3.52 16.31
C GLY A 62 -15.93 4.77 16.26
N TYR A 63 -15.37 5.92 15.91
CA TYR A 63 -16.10 7.18 15.76
C TYR A 63 -17.11 7.13 14.60
N MET A 64 -16.71 6.56 13.46
CA MET A 64 -17.55 6.45 12.27
C MET A 64 -18.54 5.27 12.32
N GLY A 65 -18.37 4.33 13.24
CA GLY A 65 -19.16 3.10 13.30
C GLY A 65 -18.96 2.20 12.08
N GLN A 66 -17.83 2.31 11.39
CA GLN A 66 -17.55 1.59 10.15
C GLN A 66 -16.12 1.09 10.08
N ASP A 67 -15.95 -0.20 9.76
CA ASP A 67 -14.66 -0.80 9.47
C ASP A 67 -14.38 -0.82 7.96
N LEU A 68 -13.13 -0.50 7.59
CA LEU A 68 -12.67 -0.60 6.21
C LEU A 68 -12.23 -2.04 5.90
N PRO A 69 -12.51 -2.55 4.69
CA PRO A 69 -12.18 -3.95 4.34
C PRO A 69 -10.69 -4.30 4.45
N TRP A 70 -9.80 -3.34 4.22
CA TRP A 70 -8.35 -3.50 4.35
C TRP A 70 -7.79 -2.97 5.68
N GLY A 71 -8.63 -2.51 6.59
CA GLY A 71 -8.25 -1.98 7.88
C GLY A 71 -7.29 -0.79 7.78
N SER A 72 -6.20 -0.84 8.53
CA SER A 72 -5.14 0.18 8.56
C SER A 72 -4.10 0.04 7.44
N LEU A 73 -4.24 -0.95 6.56
CA LEU A 73 -3.29 -1.20 5.48
C LEU A 73 -3.27 -0.05 4.48
N THR A 74 -2.09 0.49 4.25
CA THR A 74 -1.83 1.49 3.21
C THR A 74 -0.89 0.90 2.17
N GLY A 75 -1.25 0.99 0.90
CA GLY A 75 -0.46 0.48 -0.21
C GLY A 75 -1.33 -0.18 -1.27
N ILE A 76 -0.77 -0.33 -2.47
CA ILE A 76 -1.49 -0.84 -3.65
C ILE A 76 -1.32 -2.34 -3.88
N ARG A 77 -0.43 -3.01 -3.14
CA ARG A 77 -0.11 -4.44 -3.33
C ARG A 77 -0.15 -5.22 -2.00
N PRO A 78 -1.33 -5.40 -1.39
CA PRO A 78 -1.47 -6.11 -0.12
C PRO A 78 -0.98 -7.57 -0.20
N VAL A 79 -1.11 -8.21 -1.35
CA VAL A 79 -0.68 -9.60 -1.60
C VAL A 79 0.83 -9.77 -1.41
N LYS A 80 1.65 -8.75 -1.68
CA LYS A 80 3.11 -8.84 -1.49
C LYS A 80 3.50 -9.20 -0.04
N ILE A 81 2.75 -8.72 0.94
CA ILE A 81 2.98 -9.05 2.35
C ILE A 81 2.75 -10.55 2.60
N VAL A 82 1.64 -11.07 2.05
CA VAL A 82 1.30 -12.50 2.18
C VAL A 82 2.30 -13.37 1.43
N MET A 83 2.73 -12.95 0.23
CA MET A 83 3.78 -13.65 -0.54
C MET A 83 5.03 -13.83 0.30
N GLN A 84 5.54 -12.74 0.88
CA GLN A 84 6.72 -12.77 1.74
C GLN A 84 6.56 -13.74 2.92
N LEU A 85 5.42 -13.70 3.63
CA LEU A 85 5.15 -14.61 4.74
C LEU A 85 5.14 -16.08 4.33
N LEU A 86 4.58 -16.38 3.14
CA LEU A 86 4.57 -17.75 2.61
C LEU A 86 5.96 -18.20 2.14
N GLU A 87 6.79 -17.30 1.65
CA GLU A 87 8.21 -17.55 1.29
C GLU A 87 9.06 -17.79 2.54
N GLU A 88 8.77 -17.08 3.63
CA GLU A 88 9.35 -17.30 4.97
C GLU A 88 8.87 -18.62 5.63
N GLY A 89 8.00 -19.40 4.97
CA GLY A 89 7.51 -20.70 5.44
C GLY A 89 6.28 -20.64 6.33
N LYS A 90 5.63 -19.48 6.48
CA LYS A 90 4.35 -19.38 7.20
C LYS A 90 3.25 -20.13 6.47
N THR A 91 2.33 -20.68 7.22
CA THR A 91 1.13 -21.32 6.68
C THR A 91 0.13 -20.27 6.18
N ASN A 92 -0.81 -20.71 5.34
CA ASN A 92 -1.92 -19.85 4.89
C ASN A 92 -2.73 -19.27 6.07
N ALA A 93 -2.91 -20.04 7.13
CA ALA A 93 -3.65 -19.62 8.31
C ALA A 93 -2.90 -18.52 9.08
N GLU A 94 -1.59 -18.69 9.27
CA GLU A 94 -0.72 -17.70 9.93
C GLU A 94 -0.64 -16.41 9.10
N ALA A 95 -0.51 -16.49 7.79
CA ALA A 95 -0.51 -15.32 6.92
C ALA A 95 -1.86 -14.56 6.96
N ALA A 96 -2.98 -15.28 6.95
CA ALA A 96 -4.30 -14.68 7.10
C ALA A 96 -4.50 -14.06 8.50
N ALA A 97 -4.01 -14.71 9.55
CA ALA A 97 -4.03 -14.16 10.91
C ALA A 97 -3.21 -12.87 10.99
N PHE A 98 -2.00 -12.88 10.44
CA PHE A 98 -1.13 -11.70 10.39
C PHE A 98 -1.81 -10.49 9.72
N MET A 99 -2.50 -10.70 8.59
CA MET A 99 -3.23 -9.63 7.90
C MET A 99 -4.34 -9.03 8.77
N ARG A 100 -5.03 -9.85 9.53
CA ARG A 100 -6.10 -9.40 10.44
C ARG A 100 -5.54 -8.72 11.69
N ASP A 101 -4.51 -9.29 12.30
CA ASP A 101 -3.99 -8.85 13.58
C ASP A 101 -3.10 -7.61 13.43
N MET A 102 -2.25 -7.59 12.38
CA MET A 102 -1.34 -6.47 12.12
C MET A 102 -2.04 -5.29 11.42
N TYR A 103 -2.90 -5.58 10.45
CA TYR A 103 -3.51 -4.54 9.61
C TYR A 103 -5.01 -4.34 9.84
N MET A 104 -5.64 -5.13 10.70
CA MET A 104 -7.09 -5.08 10.96
C MET A 104 -7.92 -5.34 9.69
N ALA A 105 -7.36 -6.08 8.72
CA ALA A 105 -8.05 -6.45 7.50
C ALA A 105 -9.22 -7.39 7.78
N SER A 106 -10.30 -7.28 7.01
CA SER A 106 -11.45 -8.17 7.13
C SER A 106 -11.06 -9.63 6.81
N ARG A 107 -11.87 -10.58 7.28
CA ARG A 107 -11.64 -12.03 7.01
C ARG A 107 -11.63 -12.30 5.51
N GLU A 108 -12.53 -11.68 4.76
CA GLU A 108 -12.66 -11.82 3.30
C GLU A 108 -11.41 -11.30 2.60
N LYS A 109 -10.88 -10.14 3.00
CA LYS A 109 -9.68 -9.54 2.39
C LYS A 109 -8.40 -10.29 2.76
N ALA A 110 -8.30 -10.78 3.99
CA ALA A 110 -7.20 -11.65 4.40
C ALA A 110 -7.22 -12.97 3.60
N ALA A 111 -8.38 -13.63 3.48
CA ALA A 111 -8.53 -14.85 2.69
C ALA A 111 -8.24 -14.61 1.19
N LEU A 112 -8.75 -13.51 0.62
CA LEU A 112 -8.49 -13.13 -0.75
C LEU A 112 -6.99 -12.93 -1.01
N SER A 113 -6.27 -12.26 -0.11
CA SER A 113 -4.83 -12.05 -0.22
C SER A 113 -4.06 -13.37 -0.25
N VAL A 114 -4.43 -14.32 0.62
CA VAL A 114 -3.81 -15.65 0.67
C VAL A 114 -4.11 -16.44 -0.62
N MET A 115 -5.35 -16.39 -1.10
CA MET A 115 -5.74 -17.07 -2.33
C MET A 115 -4.95 -16.54 -3.53
N ILE A 116 -4.82 -15.22 -3.67
CA ILE A 116 -4.07 -14.59 -4.75
C ILE A 116 -2.58 -14.94 -4.65
N ALA A 117 -1.98 -14.83 -3.45
CA ALA A 117 -0.58 -15.17 -3.23
C ALA A 117 -0.25 -16.62 -3.62
N ASN A 118 -1.09 -17.58 -3.24
CA ASN A 118 -0.92 -18.97 -3.66
C ASN A 118 -1.06 -19.13 -5.20
N ARG A 119 -1.95 -18.37 -5.82
CA ARG A 119 -2.11 -18.39 -7.28
C ARG A 119 -0.88 -17.81 -7.98
N GLU A 120 -0.34 -16.68 -7.48
CA GLU A 120 0.89 -16.09 -7.99
C GLU A 120 2.06 -17.06 -7.84
N ARG A 121 2.26 -17.69 -6.68
CA ARG A 121 3.29 -18.71 -6.45
C ARG A 121 3.17 -19.89 -7.43
N TYR A 122 1.94 -20.34 -7.71
CA TYR A 122 1.72 -21.40 -8.67
C TYR A 122 2.14 -21.00 -10.09
N VAL A 123 1.83 -19.78 -10.51
CA VAL A 123 2.20 -19.25 -11.83
C VAL A 123 3.71 -19.05 -11.94
N LEU A 124 4.31 -18.49 -10.88
CA LEU A 124 5.75 -18.15 -10.85
C LEU A 124 6.68 -19.35 -10.65
N ARG A 125 6.18 -20.51 -10.22
CA ARG A 125 7.01 -21.68 -9.85
C ARG A 125 7.96 -22.17 -10.93
N ASN A 126 7.68 -21.86 -12.21
CA ASN A 126 8.49 -22.27 -13.36
C ASN A 126 9.28 -21.10 -13.96
N ILE A 127 9.29 -19.95 -13.28
CA ILE A 127 9.98 -18.74 -13.70
C ILE A 127 11.05 -18.49 -12.64
N ASP A 128 12.30 -18.38 -13.08
CA ASP A 128 13.39 -17.93 -12.24
C ASP A 128 13.27 -16.41 -12.08
N TYR A 129 12.54 -15.97 -11.03
CA TYR A 129 12.30 -14.55 -10.75
C TYR A 129 13.26 -13.99 -9.69
N GLU A 130 14.08 -14.84 -9.04
CA GLU A 130 15.10 -14.42 -8.07
C GLU A 130 16.37 -13.95 -8.78
N ASP A 131 16.87 -14.75 -9.75
CA ASP A 131 18.08 -14.45 -10.51
C ASP A 131 17.77 -13.96 -11.95
N GLY A 132 16.52 -13.99 -12.36
CA GLY A 132 16.05 -13.51 -13.65
C GLY A 132 15.64 -12.03 -13.64
N TYR A 133 15.35 -11.50 -14.82
CA TYR A 133 14.80 -10.17 -14.98
C TYR A 133 13.49 -10.18 -15.79
N SER A 134 12.67 -9.17 -15.61
CA SER A 134 11.47 -8.94 -16.41
C SER A 134 11.70 -7.74 -17.31
N LEU A 135 11.56 -7.94 -18.61
CA LEU A 135 11.64 -6.86 -19.60
C LEU A 135 10.23 -6.30 -19.84
N TYR A 136 10.08 -5.00 -19.63
CA TYR A 136 8.86 -4.26 -19.95
C TYR A 136 9.12 -3.35 -21.15
N ILE A 137 8.40 -3.59 -22.24
CA ILE A 137 8.47 -2.77 -23.46
C ILE A 137 7.20 -1.93 -23.53
N GLY A 138 7.34 -0.61 -23.38
CA GLY A 138 6.24 0.33 -23.43
C GLY A 138 6.19 1.07 -24.74
N ILE A 139 5.05 1.01 -25.44
CA ILE A 139 4.82 1.82 -26.66
C ILE A 139 3.97 3.03 -26.25
N PRO A 140 4.53 4.28 -26.28
CA PRO A 140 3.85 5.46 -25.75
C PRO A 140 2.90 6.13 -26.75
N PHE A 141 2.60 5.51 -27.88
CA PHE A 141 1.75 6.07 -28.93
C PHE A 141 0.36 5.45 -28.90
N CYS A 142 -0.66 6.29 -28.77
CA CYS A 142 -2.06 5.86 -28.74
C CYS A 142 -2.90 6.63 -29.73
N PRO A 143 -3.89 5.98 -30.38
CA PRO A 143 -4.85 6.69 -31.26
C PRO A 143 -5.62 7.78 -30.51
N SER A 144 -5.91 7.54 -29.22
CA SER A 144 -6.54 8.49 -28.30
C SER A 144 -6.10 8.20 -26.87
N THR A 145 -6.13 9.22 -26.01
CA THR A 145 -5.87 9.05 -24.58
C THR A 145 -7.13 8.61 -23.86
N CYS A 146 -7.10 7.46 -23.18
CA CYS A 146 -8.21 6.99 -22.35
C CYS A 146 -8.39 7.93 -21.14
N LEU A 147 -9.65 8.18 -20.74
CA LEU A 147 -9.98 9.08 -19.63
C LEU A 147 -9.26 8.73 -18.31
N TYR A 148 -8.98 7.45 -18.09
CA TYR A 148 -8.32 6.92 -16.89
C TYR A 148 -6.83 6.63 -17.07
N CYS A 149 -6.21 7.04 -18.21
CA CYS A 149 -4.81 6.71 -18.49
C CYS A 149 -3.86 7.59 -17.67
N SER A 150 -2.97 6.93 -16.94
CA SER A 150 -1.88 7.56 -16.18
C SER A 150 -0.49 7.36 -16.80
N PHE A 151 -0.42 6.61 -17.91
CA PHE A 151 0.82 6.38 -18.63
C PHE A 151 1.16 7.55 -19.56
N THR A 152 2.45 7.70 -19.86
CA THR A 152 2.89 8.62 -20.92
C THR A 152 2.25 8.20 -22.24
N SER A 153 1.49 9.11 -22.84
CA SER A 153 0.72 8.84 -24.05
C SER A 153 0.84 10.01 -24.99
N TYR A 154 1.27 9.73 -26.21
CA TYR A 154 1.37 10.71 -27.31
C TYR A 154 0.36 10.37 -28.41
N PRO A 155 -0.34 11.38 -28.98
CA PRO A 155 -1.26 11.14 -30.08
C PRO A 155 -0.54 10.55 -31.31
N LEU A 156 -0.98 9.38 -31.75
CA LEU A 156 -0.39 8.68 -32.89
C LEU A 156 -0.34 9.56 -34.13
N SER A 157 -1.39 10.35 -34.40
CA SER A 157 -1.50 11.25 -35.54
C SER A 157 -0.37 12.28 -35.66
N LEU A 158 0.24 12.68 -34.55
CA LEU A 158 1.35 13.62 -34.54
C LEU A 158 2.71 12.96 -34.73
N TRP A 159 2.79 11.65 -34.45
CA TRP A 159 4.05 10.91 -34.37
C TRP A 159 4.18 9.83 -35.46
N GLU A 160 3.14 9.61 -36.27
CA GLU A 160 3.10 8.55 -37.29
C GLU A 160 4.36 8.52 -38.19
N LYS A 161 4.86 9.68 -38.60
CA LYS A 161 6.05 9.79 -39.45
C LYS A 161 7.38 9.46 -38.77
N ARG A 162 7.36 9.36 -37.42
CA ARG A 162 8.56 9.09 -36.62
C ARG A 162 8.47 7.73 -35.92
N MET A 163 7.49 6.89 -36.24
CA MET A 163 7.31 5.59 -35.63
C MET A 163 8.48 4.65 -35.94
N ASP A 164 8.97 4.66 -37.17
CA ASP A 164 10.10 3.81 -37.57
C ASP A 164 11.38 4.21 -36.82
N GLU A 165 11.63 5.54 -36.68
CA GLU A 165 12.74 6.06 -35.87
C GLU A 165 12.68 5.58 -34.41
N TYR A 166 11.49 5.56 -33.82
CA TYR A 166 11.28 5.04 -32.48
C TYR A 166 11.56 3.54 -32.39
N LEU A 167 11.08 2.75 -33.37
CA LEU A 167 11.30 1.31 -33.39
C LEU A 167 12.78 0.97 -33.57
N GLU A 168 13.50 1.69 -34.44
CA GLU A 168 14.94 1.52 -34.61
C GLU A 168 15.69 1.77 -33.29
N ALA A 169 15.37 2.86 -32.58
CA ALA A 169 15.96 3.15 -31.27
C ALA A 169 15.62 2.07 -30.24
N LEU A 170 14.38 1.58 -30.20
CA LEU A 170 13.96 0.50 -29.32
C LEU A 170 14.72 -0.79 -29.60
N PHE A 171 14.92 -1.15 -30.86
CA PHE A 171 15.70 -2.34 -31.21
C PHE A 171 17.17 -2.22 -30.78
N GLN A 172 17.77 -1.03 -30.91
CA GLN A 172 19.13 -0.79 -30.42
C GLN A 172 19.22 -0.96 -28.89
N GLU A 173 18.25 -0.42 -28.13
CA GLU A 173 18.19 -0.63 -26.68
C GLU A 173 18.02 -2.10 -26.29
N LEU A 174 17.23 -2.86 -27.06
CA LEU A 174 17.02 -4.29 -26.82
C LEU A 174 18.26 -5.14 -27.13
N ASP A 175 19.06 -4.73 -28.14
CA ASP A 175 20.31 -5.43 -28.49
C ASP A 175 21.42 -5.18 -27.45
N GLU A 176 21.33 -4.09 -26.67
CA GLU A 176 22.31 -3.73 -25.62
C GLU A 176 21.90 -4.23 -24.23
N ALA A 177 20.65 -4.68 -24.00
CA ALA A 177 20.11 -5.10 -22.71
C ALA A 177 20.43 -6.57 -22.41
#